data_dd1b70f24b121a5a47548f1d5e49a65e
#
_entry.id   dd1b70f24b121a5a47548f1d5e49a65e
#
_cell.length_a   1.000
_cell.length_b   1.000
_cell.length_c   1.000
_cell.angle_alpha   90.00
_cell.angle_beta   90.00
_cell.angle_gamma   90.00
#
_symmetry.space_group_name_H-M   'P 1'
#
loop_
_entity.id
_entity.type
_entity.pdbx_description
1 polymer ?
#
loop_
_entity_poly.entity_id
_entity_poly.type
_entity_poly.pdbx_seq_one_letter_code
_entity_poly.pdbx_strand_id
1 'polypeptide(L)'
;MRYIFIITIFFSSFLFSQELKIIADAFDTDQAKGISIFQGHVNIIKKNDELNASKVTIYTDEKNQPTKFIALGNVSFKILTKEGARYRGTAGRVVYLPEKSEYYFYTNVCLKQIDKKKEIQGDEVILNTITGQARAKGLKKEPVIMIFNIADDATQEEKK
;
A
#
# COMPACT_ATOMS: atom_id res chain seq x y z
N MET A 1 42.47 -45.42 11.55
CA MET A 1 41.40 -45.02 10.62
C MET A 1 40.49 -44.04 11.34
N ARG A 2 40.58 -42.75 10.99
CA ARG A 2 39.75 -41.71 11.61
C ARG A 2 38.60 -41.40 10.62
N TYR A 3 37.38 -41.79 10.98
CA TYR A 3 36.19 -41.43 10.21
C TYR A 3 35.79 -40.00 10.52
N ILE A 4 35.96 -39.11 9.55
CA ILE A 4 35.47 -37.73 9.60
C ILE A 4 34.00 -37.78 9.17
N PHE A 5 33.09 -37.57 10.12
CA PHE A 5 31.66 -37.41 9.87
C PHE A 5 31.40 -35.97 9.41
N ILE A 6 31.20 -35.79 8.12
CA ILE A 6 30.77 -34.49 7.56
C ILE A 6 29.26 -34.38 7.78
N ILE A 7 28.89 -33.61 8.81
CA ILE A 7 27.49 -33.21 9.02
C ILE A 7 27.16 -32.09 8.03
N THR A 8 26.50 -32.47 6.95
CA THR A 8 25.93 -31.50 6.01
C THR A 8 24.68 -30.90 6.63
N ILE A 9 24.79 -29.68 7.19
CA ILE A 9 23.66 -28.90 7.68
C ILE A 9 22.87 -28.43 6.46
N PHE A 10 21.74 -29.06 6.21
CA PHE A 10 20.78 -28.69 5.22
C PHE A 10 20.06 -27.42 5.74
N PHE A 11 20.54 -26.25 5.29
CA PHE A 11 19.91 -24.97 5.57
C PHE A 11 18.63 -24.88 4.73
N SER A 12 17.52 -25.41 5.24
CA SER A 12 16.21 -25.25 4.64
C SER A 12 15.80 -23.80 4.74
N SER A 13 15.95 -23.08 3.64
CA SER A 13 15.41 -21.72 3.48
C SER A 13 13.90 -21.78 3.58
N PHE A 14 13.35 -21.42 4.73
CA PHE A 14 11.91 -21.17 4.89
C PHE A 14 11.54 -19.97 4.00
N LEU A 15 11.00 -20.26 2.83
CA LEU A 15 10.31 -19.28 2.00
C LEU A 15 9.03 -18.88 2.74
N PHE A 16 9.06 -17.75 3.45
CA PHE A 16 7.86 -17.14 4.01
C PHE A 16 7.02 -16.62 2.83
N SER A 17 6.10 -17.44 2.34
CA SER A 17 5.03 -17.00 1.46
C SER A 17 4.14 -16.03 2.23
N GLN A 18 3.96 -14.83 1.69
CA GLN A 18 3.05 -13.84 2.28
C GLN A 18 1.64 -14.14 1.78
N GLU A 19 0.72 -14.41 2.70
CA GLU A 19 -0.69 -14.62 2.37
C GLU A 19 -1.33 -13.30 1.89
N LEU A 20 -2.00 -13.36 0.74
CA LEU A 20 -2.88 -12.32 0.21
C LEU A 20 -4.32 -12.85 0.27
N LYS A 21 -5.14 -12.28 1.14
CA LYS A 21 -6.56 -12.63 1.27
C LYS A 21 -7.42 -11.63 0.53
N ILE A 22 -8.33 -12.11 -0.32
CA ILE A 22 -9.27 -11.28 -1.06
C ILE A 22 -10.68 -11.80 -0.79
N ILE A 23 -11.58 -10.90 -0.44
CA ILE A 23 -13.01 -11.15 -0.24
C ILE A 23 -13.76 -10.28 -1.26
N ALA A 24 -14.75 -10.82 -1.96
CA ALA A 24 -15.57 -10.11 -2.93
C ALA A 24 -16.90 -10.83 -3.13
N ASP A 25 -17.90 -10.13 -3.67
CA ASP A 25 -19.20 -10.74 -4.00
C ASP A 25 -19.12 -11.60 -5.28
N ALA A 26 -18.27 -11.21 -6.24
CA ALA A 26 -18.05 -11.91 -7.49
C ALA A 26 -16.58 -11.91 -7.91
N PHE A 27 -16.19 -12.99 -8.60
CA PHE A 27 -14.84 -13.18 -9.10
C PHE A 27 -14.90 -13.73 -10.52
N ASP A 28 -14.09 -13.18 -11.41
CA ASP A 28 -13.86 -13.63 -12.77
C ASP A 28 -12.37 -13.62 -13.11
N THR A 29 -11.88 -14.62 -13.83
CA THR A 29 -10.47 -14.73 -14.19
C THR A 29 -10.27 -15.22 -15.61
N ASP A 30 -9.37 -14.58 -16.35
CA ASP A 30 -8.86 -15.01 -17.65
C ASP A 30 -7.38 -15.33 -17.48
N GLN A 31 -7.07 -16.60 -17.26
CA GLN A 31 -5.70 -17.06 -17.06
C GLN A 31 -4.81 -16.84 -18.29
N ALA A 32 -5.38 -16.92 -19.50
CA ALA A 32 -4.63 -16.72 -20.73
C ALA A 32 -4.13 -15.26 -20.87
N LYS A 33 -4.90 -14.31 -20.34
CA LYS A 33 -4.54 -12.89 -20.31
C LYS A 33 -3.86 -12.47 -19.02
N GLY A 34 -3.78 -13.32 -18.00
CA GLY A 34 -3.26 -12.97 -16.69
C GLY A 34 -4.08 -11.90 -16.00
N ILE A 35 -5.42 -11.95 -16.09
CA ILE A 35 -6.32 -10.94 -15.52
C ILE A 35 -7.32 -11.60 -14.59
N SER A 36 -7.42 -11.08 -13.36
CA SER A 36 -8.44 -11.46 -12.39
C SER A 36 -9.23 -10.23 -11.96
N ILE A 37 -10.55 -10.33 -11.95
CA ILE A 37 -11.46 -9.23 -11.62
C ILE A 37 -12.32 -9.65 -10.41
N PHE A 38 -12.31 -8.81 -9.37
CA PHE A 38 -13.13 -8.95 -8.18
C PHE A 38 -14.12 -7.79 -8.14
N GLN A 39 -15.39 -8.08 -7.84
CA GLN A 39 -16.47 -7.09 -7.84
C GLN A 39 -17.35 -7.24 -6.61
N GLY A 40 -17.86 -6.10 -6.12
CA GLY A 40 -18.75 -5.99 -4.99
C GLY A 40 -18.05 -6.21 -3.64
N HIS A 41 -18.10 -5.21 -2.77
CA HIS A 41 -17.56 -5.23 -1.40
C HIS A 41 -16.16 -5.84 -1.30
N VAL A 42 -15.28 -5.48 -2.26
CA VAL A 42 -13.94 -6.07 -2.32
C VAL A 42 -13.13 -5.62 -1.12
N ASN A 43 -12.61 -6.58 -0.36
CA ASN A 43 -11.67 -6.35 0.73
C ASN A 43 -10.40 -7.18 0.48
N ILE A 44 -9.25 -6.50 0.44
CA ILE A 44 -7.93 -7.11 0.27
C ILE A 44 -7.13 -6.91 1.54
N ILE A 45 -6.60 -8.00 2.07
CA ILE A 45 -5.76 -8.00 3.27
C ILE A 45 -4.42 -8.65 2.92
N LYS A 46 -3.33 -7.93 3.19
CA LYS A 46 -1.96 -8.44 3.08
C LYS A 46 -1.15 -8.00 4.29
N LYS A 47 -0.92 -8.91 5.23
CA LYS A 47 -0.31 -8.58 6.53
C LYS A 47 -1.09 -7.47 7.26
N ASN A 48 -0.48 -6.30 7.40
CA ASN A 48 -1.06 -5.12 8.06
C ASN A 48 -1.71 -4.13 7.07
N ASP A 49 -1.60 -4.41 5.77
CA ASP A 49 -2.22 -3.60 4.73
C ASP A 49 -3.65 -4.08 4.49
N GLU A 50 -4.55 -3.14 4.32
CA GLU A 50 -5.96 -3.39 4.02
C GLU A 50 -6.43 -2.40 2.95
N LEU A 51 -7.19 -2.89 1.98
CA LEU A 51 -7.81 -2.07 0.96
C LEU A 51 -9.24 -2.54 0.73
N ASN A 52 -10.18 -1.58 0.72
CA ASN A 52 -11.58 -1.81 0.36
C ASN A 52 -11.90 -1.04 -0.92
N ALA A 53 -12.70 -1.62 -1.80
CA ALA A 53 -13.11 -1.02 -3.07
C ALA A 53 -14.41 -1.65 -3.60
N SER A 54 -15.03 -1.02 -4.59
CA SER A 54 -16.16 -1.63 -5.30
C SER A 54 -15.72 -2.66 -6.33
N LYS A 55 -14.54 -2.47 -6.91
CA LYS A 55 -13.93 -3.36 -7.91
C LYS A 55 -12.42 -3.37 -7.79
N VAL A 56 -11.81 -4.55 -7.95
CA VAL A 56 -10.36 -4.68 -8.07
C VAL A 56 -10.02 -5.56 -9.27
N THR A 57 -9.04 -5.11 -10.06
CA THR A 57 -8.45 -5.88 -11.15
C THR A 57 -6.99 -6.15 -10.81
N ILE A 58 -6.58 -7.42 -10.91
CA ILE A 58 -5.20 -7.86 -10.68
C ILE A 58 -4.65 -8.38 -12.01
N TYR A 59 -3.47 -7.90 -12.36
CA TYR A 59 -2.69 -8.38 -13.50
C TYR A 59 -1.54 -9.22 -13.00
N THR A 60 -1.32 -10.36 -13.66
CA THR A 60 -0.21 -11.28 -13.36
C THR A 60 0.68 -11.46 -14.59
N ASP A 61 1.93 -11.81 -14.35
CA ASP A 61 2.86 -12.24 -15.39
C ASP A 61 2.67 -13.72 -15.76
N GLU A 62 3.51 -14.22 -16.67
CA GLU A 62 3.51 -15.63 -17.10
C GLU A 62 3.82 -16.63 -15.96
N LYS A 63 4.39 -16.15 -14.86
CA LYS A 63 4.69 -16.94 -13.65
C LYS A 63 3.59 -16.83 -12.60
N ASN A 64 2.43 -16.24 -12.96
CA ASN A 64 1.32 -15.93 -12.06
C ASN A 64 1.70 -15.01 -10.88
N GLN A 65 2.75 -14.17 -11.05
CA GLN A 65 3.10 -13.18 -10.04
C GLN A 65 2.34 -11.88 -10.29
N PRO A 66 1.72 -11.29 -9.27
CA PRO A 66 0.99 -10.04 -9.45
C PRO A 66 1.94 -8.89 -9.83
N THR A 67 1.67 -8.22 -10.95
CA THR A 67 2.44 -7.09 -11.47
C THR A 67 1.75 -5.75 -11.27
N LYS A 68 0.41 -5.75 -11.21
CA LYS A 68 -0.38 -4.54 -11.04
C LYS A 68 -1.73 -4.84 -10.40
N PHE A 69 -2.13 -4.00 -9.45
CA PHE A 69 -3.47 -3.97 -8.86
C PHE A 69 -4.13 -2.65 -9.21
N ILE A 70 -5.39 -2.68 -9.61
CA ILE A 70 -6.22 -1.48 -9.84
C ILE A 70 -7.48 -1.62 -9.02
N ALA A 71 -7.66 -0.74 -8.05
CA ALA A 71 -8.87 -0.64 -7.24
C ALA A 71 -9.67 0.59 -7.65
N LEU A 72 -10.98 0.43 -7.78
CA LEU A 72 -11.91 1.45 -8.23
C LEU A 72 -13.14 1.51 -7.32
N GLY A 73 -13.63 2.73 -7.12
CA GLY A 73 -14.90 3.04 -6.47
C GLY A 73 -14.82 3.01 -4.95
N ASN A 74 -14.94 4.19 -4.34
CA ASN A 74 -14.92 4.40 -2.87
C ASN A 74 -13.77 3.65 -2.19
N VAL A 75 -12.57 3.80 -2.75
CA VAL A 75 -11.41 3.08 -2.23
C VAL A 75 -11.02 3.66 -0.88
N SER A 76 -10.92 2.80 0.14
CA SER A 76 -10.31 3.12 1.42
C SER A 76 -9.14 2.16 1.70
N PHE A 77 -8.13 2.65 2.40
CA PHE A 77 -6.91 1.86 2.59
C PHE A 77 -6.23 2.14 3.92
N LYS A 78 -5.48 1.14 4.38
CA LYS A 78 -4.48 1.21 5.44
C LYS A 78 -3.19 0.59 4.89
N ILE A 79 -2.07 1.27 5.03
CA ILE A 79 -0.78 0.85 4.49
C ILE A 79 0.28 1.04 5.57
N LEU A 80 1.11 0.02 5.77
CA LEU A 80 2.30 0.05 6.60
C LEU A 80 3.54 0.04 5.70
N THR A 81 4.37 1.10 5.77
CA THR A 81 5.63 1.14 5.03
C THR A 81 6.71 0.28 5.68
N LYS A 82 7.78 -0.03 4.95
CA LYS A 82 8.92 -0.78 5.50
C LYS A 82 9.59 -0.06 6.69
N GLU A 83 9.55 1.26 6.70
CA GLU A 83 10.08 2.08 7.80
C GLU A 83 9.13 2.19 9.00
N GLY A 84 7.96 1.52 8.94
CA GLY A 84 6.99 1.50 10.02
C GLY A 84 6.00 2.67 10.02
N ALA A 85 6.02 3.56 9.02
CA ALA A 85 5.05 4.62 8.91
C ALA A 85 3.67 4.07 8.52
N ARG A 86 2.63 4.49 9.24
CA ARG A 86 1.24 4.04 9.05
C ARG A 86 0.46 5.11 8.30
N TYR A 87 -0.05 4.71 7.14
CA TYR A 87 -0.93 5.53 6.32
C TYR A 87 -2.33 4.97 6.29
N ARG A 88 -3.32 5.85 6.23
CA ARG A 88 -4.70 5.51 5.90
C ARG A 88 -5.31 6.61 5.05
N GLY A 89 -6.32 6.28 4.28
CA GLY A 89 -6.98 7.30 3.48
C GLY A 89 -8.04 6.76 2.56
N THR A 90 -8.47 7.64 1.65
CA THR A 90 -9.47 7.37 0.64
C THR A 90 -9.04 7.93 -0.70
N ALA A 91 -9.56 7.33 -1.79
CA ALA A 91 -9.38 7.80 -3.15
C ALA A 91 -10.50 7.25 -4.05
N GLY A 92 -10.72 7.83 -5.21
CA GLY A 92 -11.63 7.26 -6.20
C GLY A 92 -11.03 6.05 -6.92
N ARG A 93 -9.70 6.07 -7.11
CA ARG A 93 -8.93 5.00 -7.75
C ARG A 93 -7.57 4.84 -7.10
N VAL A 94 -7.13 3.59 -6.95
CA VAL A 94 -5.78 3.25 -6.49
C VAL A 94 -5.13 2.27 -7.46
N VAL A 95 -3.86 2.53 -7.82
CA VAL A 95 -3.03 1.59 -8.57
C VAL A 95 -1.83 1.24 -7.70
N TYR A 96 -1.57 -0.05 -7.51
CA TYR A 96 -0.38 -0.54 -6.83
C TYR A 96 0.51 -1.30 -7.82
N LEU A 97 1.79 -0.95 -7.85
CA LEU A 97 2.82 -1.60 -8.65
C LEU A 97 3.82 -2.31 -7.71
N PRO A 98 3.69 -3.64 -7.52
CA PRO A 98 4.53 -4.41 -6.59
C PRO A 98 6.03 -4.26 -6.85
N GLU A 99 6.45 -4.32 -8.11
CA GLU A 99 7.87 -4.20 -8.50
C GLU A 99 8.51 -2.88 -8.07
N LYS A 100 7.72 -1.79 -8.10
CA LYS A 100 8.16 -0.45 -7.69
C LYS A 100 7.90 -0.19 -6.21
N SER A 101 7.09 -1.03 -5.56
CA SER A 101 6.57 -0.79 -4.21
C SER A 101 5.88 0.58 -4.09
N GLU A 102 5.14 0.97 -5.13
CA GLU A 102 4.49 2.27 -5.24
C GLU A 102 2.98 2.15 -5.34
N TYR A 103 2.29 3.01 -4.56
CA TYR A 103 0.87 3.28 -4.68
C TYR A 103 0.65 4.60 -5.40
N TYR A 104 -0.25 4.60 -6.36
CA TYR A 104 -0.74 5.78 -7.07
C TYR A 104 -2.20 5.95 -6.72
N PHE A 105 -2.54 7.03 -6.06
CA PHE A 105 -3.89 7.40 -5.66
C PHE A 105 -4.41 8.50 -6.57
N TYR A 106 -5.65 8.37 -7.02
CA TYR A 106 -6.27 9.33 -7.94
C TYR A 106 -7.67 9.68 -7.48
N THR A 107 -8.10 10.90 -7.77
CA THR A 107 -9.44 11.43 -7.58
C THR A 107 -9.83 11.57 -6.11
N ASN A 108 -9.91 12.81 -5.66
CA ASN A 108 -10.31 13.15 -4.29
C ASN A 108 -9.50 12.40 -3.24
N VAL A 109 -8.18 12.43 -3.38
CA VAL A 109 -7.27 11.72 -2.51
C VAL A 109 -7.17 12.42 -1.16
N CYS A 110 -7.38 11.65 -0.09
CA CYS A 110 -7.05 12.05 1.27
C CYS A 110 -6.10 10.99 1.86
N LEU A 111 -4.85 11.35 2.09
CA LEU A 111 -3.81 10.47 2.64
C LEU A 111 -3.35 11.00 3.99
N LYS A 112 -3.55 10.23 5.06
CA LYS A 112 -3.16 10.58 6.43
C LYS A 112 -2.01 9.70 6.90
N GLN A 113 -0.92 10.31 7.33
CA GLN A 113 0.15 9.63 8.05
C GLN A 113 -0.15 9.71 9.55
N ILE A 114 -0.52 8.58 10.14
CA ILE A 114 -1.05 8.53 11.52
C ILE A 114 0.02 8.89 12.55
N ASP A 115 1.23 8.37 12.38
CA ASP A 115 2.33 8.52 13.34
C ASP A 115 2.81 9.96 13.48
N LYS A 116 2.75 10.74 12.39
CA LYS A 116 3.21 12.14 12.35
C LYS A 116 2.07 13.15 12.30
N LYS A 117 0.82 12.70 12.38
CA LYS A 117 -0.39 13.54 12.26
C LYS A 117 -0.34 14.47 11.04
N LYS A 118 0.14 13.93 9.90
CA LYS A 118 0.19 14.64 8.62
C LYS A 118 -0.95 14.20 7.73
N GLU A 119 -1.50 15.12 6.98
CA GLU A 119 -2.54 14.86 5.98
C GLU A 119 -2.19 15.53 4.66
N ILE A 120 -2.37 14.82 3.56
CA ILE A 120 -2.21 15.29 2.19
C ILE A 120 -3.54 15.10 1.48
N GLN A 121 -4.05 16.17 0.88
CA GLN A 121 -5.22 16.13 0.00
C GLN A 121 -4.80 16.61 -1.39
N GLY A 122 -5.33 15.95 -2.43
CA GLY A 122 -5.02 16.29 -3.82
C GLY A 122 -5.72 15.34 -4.78
N ASP A 123 -5.48 15.50 -6.07
CA ASP A 123 -6.09 14.66 -7.09
C ASP A 123 -5.20 13.49 -7.51
N GLU A 124 -3.90 13.65 -7.35
CA GLU A 124 -2.92 12.60 -7.57
C GLU A 124 -1.93 12.60 -6.42
N VAL A 125 -1.76 11.45 -5.76
CA VAL A 125 -0.74 11.23 -4.74
C VAL A 125 -0.01 9.94 -5.06
N ILE A 126 1.33 9.96 -4.95
CA ILE A 126 2.19 8.79 -5.12
C ILE A 126 2.88 8.53 -3.78
N LEU A 127 2.81 7.29 -3.30
CA LEU A 127 3.48 6.84 -2.08
C LEU A 127 4.41 5.68 -2.41
N ASN A 128 5.71 5.84 -2.15
CA ASN A 128 6.67 4.74 -2.20
C ASN A 128 6.77 4.11 -0.80
N THR A 129 6.45 2.81 -0.69
CA THR A 129 6.39 2.12 0.60
C THR A 129 7.75 1.65 1.13
N ILE A 130 8.81 1.73 0.30
CA ILE A 130 10.17 1.43 0.72
C ILE A 130 10.81 2.67 1.34
N THR A 131 10.74 3.80 0.63
CA THR A 131 11.40 5.05 1.04
C THR A 131 10.52 5.96 1.90
N GLY A 132 9.22 5.66 2.02
CA GLY A 132 8.25 6.52 2.70
C GLY A 132 7.99 7.85 1.99
N GLN A 133 8.54 8.07 0.78
CA GLN A 133 8.32 9.29 0.02
C GLN A 133 6.88 9.38 -0.47
N ALA A 134 6.25 10.52 -0.22
CA ALA A 134 4.96 10.87 -0.78
C ALA A 134 5.10 12.12 -1.66
N ARG A 135 4.48 12.08 -2.84
CA ARG A 135 4.38 13.21 -3.77
C ARG A 135 2.91 13.45 -4.08
N ALA A 136 2.50 14.71 -4.13
CA ALA A 136 1.12 15.07 -4.43
C ALA A 136 1.06 16.09 -5.56
N LYS A 137 0.00 16.02 -6.36
CA LYS A 137 -0.30 16.95 -7.43
C LYS A 137 -1.79 17.30 -7.41
N GLY A 138 -2.10 18.57 -7.47
CA GLY A 138 -3.47 19.06 -7.66
C GLY A 138 -3.85 19.11 -9.13
N LEU A 139 -5.15 19.13 -9.42
CA LEU A 139 -5.68 19.44 -10.75
C LEU A 139 -5.67 20.95 -10.99
N LYS A 140 -5.86 21.35 -12.26
CA LYS A 140 -5.71 22.71 -12.80
C LYS A 140 -6.36 23.86 -11.98
N LYS A 141 -7.28 23.58 -11.07
CA LYS A 141 -7.98 24.58 -10.24
C LYS A 141 -7.99 24.25 -8.74
N GLU A 142 -7.51 23.08 -8.33
CA GLU A 142 -7.53 22.67 -6.94
C GLU A 142 -6.09 22.39 -6.47
N PRO A 143 -5.61 23.17 -5.47
CA PRO A 143 -4.26 23.01 -4.97
C PRO A 143 -4.12 21.72 -4.15
N VAL A 144 -2.89 21.26 -3.99
CA VAL A 144 -2.57 20.27 -2.96
C VAL A 144 -2.68 20.94 -1.59
N ILE A 145 -3.39 20.32 -0.68
CA ILE A 145 -3.48 20.76 0.72
C ILE A 145 -2.63 19.81 1.56
N MET A 146 -1.71 20.37 2.33
CA MET A 146 -0.93 19.61 3.31
C MET A 146 -1.19 20.19 4.70
N ILE A 147 -1.62 19.33 5.62
CA ILE A 147 -1.89 19.67 7.01
C ILE A 147 -0.89 18.89 7.87
N PHE A 148 -0.21 19.57 8.77
CA PHE A 148 0.64 18.97 9.79
C PHE A 148 0.58 19.78 11.08
N ASN A 149 0.64 19.09 12.21
CA ASN A 149 0.68 19.74 13.50
C ASN A 149 2.14 20.11 13.81
N ILE A 150 2.35 21.40 14.09
CA ILE A 150 3.61 21.91 14.65
C ILE A 150 3.41 21.90 16.16
N ALA A 151 4.35 21.27 16.90
CA ALA A 151 4.36 21.43 18.36
C ALA A 151 4.67 22.90 18.65
N ASP A 152 3.79 23.59 19.38
CA ASP A 152 4.13 24.88 19.95
C ASP A 152 5.26 24.65 20.94
N ASP A 153 6.40 25.30 20.74
CA ASP A 153 7.46 25.38 21.76
C ASP A 153 6.83 26.07 22.98
N ALA A 154 6.47 25.26 23.95
CA ALA A 154 5.93 25.75 25.21
C ALA A 154 6.99 26.60 25.87
N THR A 155 6.74 27.92 25.88
CA THR A 155 7.07 28.88 26.92
C THR A 155 8.37 28.56 27.72
N GLN A 156 9.44 29.20 27.36
CA GLN A 156 10.48 29.45 28.33
C GLN A 156 9.86 30.31 29.46
N GLU A 157 9.48 29.68 30.55
CA GLU A 157 9.28 30.39 31.80
C GLU A 157 10.60 31.03 32.20
N GLU A 158 10.70 32.34 31.97
CA GLU A 158 11.66 33.18 32.66
C GLU A 158 11.45 33.02 34.18
N LYS A 159 12.32 32.26 34.82
CA LYS A 159 12.53 32.38 36.26
C LYS A 159 13.35 33.64 36.52
N LYS A 160 12.67 34.64 37.01
CA LYS A 160 13.22 35.77 37.71
C LYS A 160 13.62 35.39 39.15
#